data_d932275af3277caa57fe1309f0e20f16
#
_entry.id   d932275af3277caa57fe1309f0e20f16
#
_cell.length_a   1.000
_cell.length_b   1.000
_cell.length_c   1.000
_cell.angle_alpha   90.00
_cell.angle_beta   90.00
_cell.angle_gamma   90.00
#
_symmetry.space_group_name_H-M   'P 1'
#
loop_
_entity.id
_entity.type
_entity.pdbx_description
1 polymer ?
#
loop_
_entity_poly.entity_id
_entity_poly.type
_entity_poly.pdbx_seq_one_letter_code
_entity_poly.pdbx_strand_id
1 'polypeptide(L)'
;MYLKEYFPNIEKKYQNYFFSNISFDSSKIKKNFIFFAIKGNNHDGNKFIKEAIRKGAKIIVHQKKFSGIYNNILFISTKNIRKLLAETAYRINNLKPKNLVSVTGTNG
;
A
#
# COMPACT_ATOMS: atom_id res chain seq x y z
N MET A 1 -5.45 7.66 6.84
CA MET A 1 -5.59 6.29 7.37
C MET A 1 -4.28 5.89 8.02
N TYR A 2 -4.34 5.08 9.04
CA TYR A 2 -3.15 4.63 9.76
C TYR A 2 -2.98 3.13 9.62
N LEU A 3 -1.74 2.66 9.58
CA LEU A 3 -1.47 1.25 9.33
C LEU A 3 -2.14 0.32 10.33
N LYS A 4 -2.25 0.71 11.59
CA LYS A 4 -2.85 -0.17 12.60
C LYS A 4 -4.28 -0.60 12.28
N GLU A 5 -4.99 0.21 11.52
CA GLU A 5 -6.40 -0.08 11.21
C GLU A 5 -6.55 -0.98 10.00
N TYR A 6 -5.54 -1.02 9.14
CA TYR A 6 -5.66 -1.70 7.86
C TYR A 6 -4.67 -2.85 7.70
N PHE A 7 -3.66 -2.94 8.56
CA PHE A 7 -2.65 -3.98 8.52
C PHE A 7 -2.55 -4.59 9.92
N PRO A 8 -3.42 -5.54 10.27
CA PRO A 8 -3.52 -6.03 11.67
C PRO A 8 -2.24 -6.69 12.18
N ASN A 9 -1.41 -7.20 11.29
CA ASN A 9 -0.17 -7.85 11.71
C ASN A 9 1.06 -6.95 11.63
N ILE A 10 0.85 -5.63 11.45
CA ILE A 10 1.97 -4.70 11.36
C ILE A 10 2.67 -4.59 12.72
N GLU A 11 4.00 -4.41 12.69
CA GLU A 11 4.76 -4.23 13.93
C GLU A 11 4.29 -2.98 14.67
N LYS A 12 4.33 -3.05 15.99
CA LYS A 12 3.86 -1.95 16.82
C LYS A 12 4.49 -0.62 16.47
N LYS A 13 5.77 -0.61 16.17
CA LYS A 13 6.48 0.64 15.88
C LYS A 13 6.02 1.32 14.60
N TYR A 14 5.27 0.62 13.73
CA TYR A 14 4.78 1.20 12.49
C TYR A 14 3.28 1.45 12.50
N GLN A 15 2.60 1.15 13.59
CA GLN A 15 1.14 1.25 13.66
C GLN A 15 0.61 2.66 13.41
N ASN A 16 1.37 3.66 13.74
CA ASN A 16 0.92 5.05 13.60
C ASN A 16 1.38 5.71 12.31
N TYR A 17 1.90 4.94 11.37
CA TYR A 17 2.25 5.50 10.07
C TYR A 17 0.97 5.84 9.29
N PHE A 18 0.96 7.04 8.75
CA PHE A 18 -0.17 7.52 7.96
C PHE A 18 -0.03 7.16 6.49
N PHE A 19 -1.12 6.84 5.84
CA PHE A 19 -1.14 6.73 4.38
C PHE A 19 -2.48 7.28 3.88
N SER A 20 -2.50 7.79 2.66
CA SER A 20 -3.71 8.40 2.10
C SER A 20 -4.50 7.44 1.23
N ASN A 21 -3.84 6.52 0.55
CA ASN A 21 -4.51 5.54 -0.30
C ASN A 21 -3.51 4.47 -0.72
N ILE A 22 -3.95 3.50 -1.50
CA ILE A 22 -3.10 2.42 -1.98
C ILE A 22 -3.22 2.30 -3.49
N SER A 23 -2.19 1.74 -4.13
CA SER A 23 -2.25 1.41 -5.55
C SER A 23 -1.20 0.35 -5.87
N PHE A 24 -1.45 -0.47 -6.88
CA PHE A 24 -0.45 -1.37 -7.43
C PHE A 24 0.06 -0.84 -8.79
N ASP A 25 -0.38 0.33 -9.20
CA ASP A 25 0.04 0.95 -10.46
C ASP A 25 0.87 2.18 -10.12
N SER A 26 2.17 2.13 -10.44
CA SER A 26 3.06 3.23 -10.09
C SER A 26 2.67 4.55 -10.73
N SER A 27 1.98 4.51 -11.88
CA SER A 27 1.56 5.73 -12.55
C SER A 27 0.45 6.46 -11.79
N LYS A 28 -0.24 5.77 -10.89
CA LYS A 28 -1.34 6.35 -10.12
C LYS A 28 -0.95 6.74 -8.70
N ILE A 29 0.31 6.57 -8.33
CA ILE A 29 0.77 6.92 -7.01
C ILE A 29 0.76 8.43 -6.83
N LYS A 30 0.32 8.86 -5.66
CA LYS A 30 0.35 10.24 -5.23
C LYS A 30 0.97 10.32 -3.83
N LYS A 31 1.05 11.52 -3.28
CA LYS A 31 1.71 11.71 -1.99
C LYS A 31 1.10 10.83 -0.89
N ASN A 32 1.94 10.17 -0.15
CA ASN A 32 1.59 9.32 0.99
C ASN A 32 0.81 8.06 0.61
N PHE A 33 0.92 7.61 -0.62
CA PHE A 33 0.31 6.33 -1.03
C PHE A 33 1.16 5.16 -0.57
N ILE A 34 0.51 4.00 -0.45
CA ILE A 34 1.19 2.72 -0.32
C ILE A 34 1.24 2.09 -1.71
N PHE A 35 2.43 1.72 -2.17
CA PHE A 35 2.58 1.03 -3.45
C PHE A 35 2.73 -0.47 -3.20
N PHE A 36 1.89 -1.28 -3.85
CA PHE A 36 1.98 -2.73 -3.79
C PHE A 36 2.74 -3.22 -5.02
N ALA A 37 3.97 -3.67 -4.82
CA ALA A 37 4.85 -4.09 -5.91
C ALA A 37 4.52 -5.52 -6.33
N ILE A 38 3.52 -5.67 -7.16
CA ILE A 38 3.02 -6.97 -7.59
C ILE A 38 3.73 -7.42 -8.86
N LYS A 39 4.22 -8.64 -8.86
CA LYS A 39 4.84 -9.23 -10.03
C LYS A 39 3.79 -9.98 -10.84
N GLY A 40 3.64 -9.62 -12.10
CA GLY A 40 2.72 -10.30 -13.02
C GLY A 40 3.46 -10.94 -14.18
N ASN A 41 2.70 -11.51 -15.11
CA ASN A 41 3.30 -12.20 -16.25
C ASN A 41 4.10 -11.29 -17.17
N ASN A 42 3.56 -10.13 -17.47
CA ASN A 42 4.21 -9.16 -18.35
C ASN A 42 4.62 -7.93 -17.61
N HIS A 43 4.64 -7.96 -16.28
CA HIS A 43 4.79 -6.77 -15.51
C HIS A 43 5.43 -7.13 -14.17
N ASP A 44 6.49 -6.48 -13.82
CA ASP A 44 7.15 -6.69 -12.54
C ASP A 44 7.07 -5.38 -11.74
N GLY A 45 6.16 -5.34 -10.77
CA GLY A 45 5.97 -4.14 -9.96
C GLY A 45 7.23 -3.73 -9.22
N ASN A 46 8.16 -4.68 -8.98
CA ASN A 46 9.40 -4.31 -8.28
C ASN A 46 10.26 -3.36 -9.12
N LYS A 47 10.11 -3.37 -10.44
CA LYS A 47 10.85 -2.44 -11.29
C LYS A 47 10.33 -1.02 -11.16
N PHE A 48 9.13 -0.84 -10.64
CA PHE A 48 8.49 0.46 -10.56
C PHE A 48 8.54 1.06 -9.16
N ILE A 49 9.26 0.42 -8.23
CA ILE A 49 9.34 0.94 -6.85
C ILE A 49 9.95 2.34 -6.84
N LYS A 50 11.02 2.55 -7.62
CA LYS A 50 11.66 3.87 -7.65
C LYS A 50 10.71 4.94 -8.19
N GLU A 51 9.94 4.59 -9.21
CA GLU A 51 8.97 5.54 -9.75
C GLU A 51 7.89 5.86 -8.73
N ALA A 52 7.39 4.85 -8.01
CA ALA A 52 6.37 5.07 -7.00
C ALA A 52 6.89 5.98 -5.88
N ILE A 53 8.13 5.76 -5.45
CA ILE A 53 8.73 6.61 -4.42
C ILE A 53 8.86 8.05 -4.93
N ARG A 54 9.30 8.21 -6.16
CA ARG A 54 9.43 9.54 -6.74
C ARG A 54 8.10 10.28 -6.81
N LYS A 55 7.01 9.54 -7.00
CA LYS A 55 5.68 10.13 -7.09
C LYS A 55 5.02 10.37 -5.73
N GLY A 56 5.64 9.91 -4.66
CA GLY A 56 5.15 10.24 -3.33
C GLY A 56 4.83 9.07 -2.42
N ALA A 57 5.04 7.82 -2.88
CA ALA A 57 4.81 6.68 -2.01
C ALA A 57 5.77 6.71 -0.83
N LYS A 58 5.26 6.49 0.35
CA LYS A 58 6.07 6.44 1.57
C LYS A 58 6.15 5.04 2.13
N ILE A 59 5.33 4.13 1.66
CA ILE A 59 5.28 2.75 2.12
C ILE A 59 5.24 1.86 0.90
N ILE A 60 6.10 0.85 0.86
CA ILE A 60 6.17 -0.10 -0.24
C ILE A 60 5.88 -1.50 0.32
N VAL A 61 4.91 -2.21 -0.25
CA VAL A 61 4.64 -3.59 0.09
C VAL A 61 5.19 -4.48 -1.01
N HIS A 62 5.95 -5.51 -0.65
CA HIS A 62 6.60 -6.39 -1.63
C HIS A 62 6.73 -7.82 -1.06
N GLN A 63 7.18 -8.74 -1.89
CA GLN A 63 7.34 -10.14 -1.47
C GLN A 63 8.77 -10.55 -1.21
N LYS A 64 9.72 -9.64 -1.30
CA LYS A 64 11.10 -9.91 -0.93
C LYS A 64 11.23 -9.91 0.59
N LYS A 65 12.36 -10.42 1.09
CA LYS A 65 12.51 -10.63 2.53
C LYS A 65 12.68 -9.36 3.36
N PHE A 66 13.10 -8.28 2.77
CA PHE A 66 13.40 -7.08 3.54
C PHE A 66 12.14 -6.40 4.11
N SER A 67 12.17 -6.11 5.39
CA SER A 67 11.17 -5.27 6.03
C SER A 67 11.88 -4.25 6.89
N GLY A 68 11.44 -3.02 6.84
CA GLY A 68 12.05 -1.96 7.65
C GLY A 68 12.12 -0.65 6.89
N ILE A 69 12.82 0.32 7.44
CA ILE A 69 12.91 1.64 6.84
C ILE A 69 14.23 1.78 6.09
N TYR A 70 14.15 2.24 4.84
CA TYR A 70 15.31 2.50 4.04
C TYR A 70 15.07 3.83 3.30
N ASN A 71 15.97 4.78 3.47
CA ASN A 71 15.85 6.12 2.86
C ASN A 71 14.49 6.77 3.16
N ASN A 72 14.04 6.65 4.40
CA ASN A 72 12.77 7.22 4.87
C ASN A 72 11.53 6.57 4.24
N ILE A 73 11.69 5.42 3.62
CA ILE A 73 10.56 4.68 3.05
C ILE A 73 10.39 3.39 3.86
N LEU A 74 9.17 3.10 4.29
CA LEU A 74 8.88 1.88 5.01
C LEU A 74 8.62 0.76 4.01
N PHE A 75 9.36 -0.33 4.11
CA PHE A 75 9.16 -1.51 3.29
C PHE A 75 8.49 -2.59 4.13
N ILE A 76 7.39 -3.13 3.64
CA ILE A 76 6.66 -4.20 4.29
C ILE A 76 6.74 -5.45 3.44
N SER A 77 7.24 -6.55 4.01
CA SER A 77 7.32 -7.81 3.31
C SER A 77 6.08 -8.66 3.58
N THR A 78 5.57 -9.31 2.57
CA THR A 78 4.45 -10.24 2.73
C THR A 78 4.65 -11.44 1.85
N LYS A 79 4.14 -12.58 2.26
CA LYS A 79 4.24 -13.80 1.46
C LYS A 79 3.22 -13.84 0.33
N ASN A 80 2.09 -13.19 0.51
CA ASN A 80 1.03 -13.19 -0.49
C ASN A 80 0.53 -11.76 -0.68
N ILE A 81 1.17 -11.06 -1.60
CA ILE A 81 0.88 -9.64 -1.79
C ILE A 81 -0.51 -9.41 -2.38
N ARG A 82 -1.00 -10.30 -3.22
CA ARG A 82 -2.33 -10.12 -3.81
C ARG A 82 -3.42 -10.27 -2.76
N LYS A 83 -3.24 -11.22 -1.83
CA LYS A 83 -4.18 -11.38 -0.72
C LYS A 83 -4.17 -10.16 0.17
N LEU A 84 -2.98 -9.65 0.51
CA LEU A 84 -2.87 -8.48 1.36
C LEU A 84 -3.48 -7.26 0.68
N LEU A 85 -3.26 -7.09 -0.62
CA LEU A 85 -3.87 -5.99 -1.37
C LEU A 85 -5.40 -6.08 -1.30
N ALA A 86 -5.95 -7.26 -1.54
CA ALA A 86 -7.40 -7.44 -1.51
C ALA A 86 -7.98 -7.16 -0.12
N GLU A 87 -7.30 -7.65 0.92
CA GLU A 87 -7.74 -7.42 2.29
C GLU A 87 -7.69 -5.94 2.67
N THR A 88 -6.62 -5.27 2.25
CA THR A 88 -6.46 -3.86 2.56
C THR A 88 -7.52 -3.03 1.83
N ALA A 89 -7.77 -3.33 0.57
CA ALA A 89 -8.80 -2.63 -0.20
C ALA A 89 -10.17 -2.85 0.42
N TYR A 90 -10.46 -4.06 0.87
CA TYR A 90 -11.72 -4.37 1.53
C TYR A 90 -11.87 -3.53 2.81
N ARG A 91 -10.84 -3.46 3.61
CA ARG A 91 -10.88 -2.66 4.85
C ARG A 91 -11.04 -1.17 4.56
N ILE A 92 -10.38 -0.66 3.55
CA ILE A 92 -10.52 0.75 3.18
C ILE A 92 -11.98 1.04 2.83
N ASN A 93 -12.61 0.17 2.03
CA ASN A 93 -13.99 0.38 1.62
C ASN A 93 -14.98 0.24 2.77
N ASN A 94 -14.64 -0.48 3.80
CA ASN A 94 -15.57 -0.76 4.91
C ASN A 94 -15.31 0.07 6.15
N LEU A 95 -14.11 0.65 6.30
CA LEU A 95 -13.77 1.44 7.48
C LEU A 95 -13.73 2.95 7.22
N LYS A 96 -13.83 3.37 5.96
CA LYS A 96 -13.84 4.79 5.65
C LYS A 96 -15.08 5.45 6.21
N PRO A 97 -14.98 6.71 6.58
CA PRO A 97 -16.17 7.46 6.98
C PRO A 97 -17.20 7.49 5.87
N LYS A 98 -18.45 7.52 6.24
CA LYS A 98 -19.52 7.45 5.27
C LYS A 98 -19.50 8.56 4.25
N ASN A 99 -19.07 9.70 4.63
CA ASN A 99 -19.08 10.82 3.70
C ASN A 99 -18.04 10.69 2.61
N LEU A 100 -17.23 9.63 2.63
CA LEU A 100 -16.28 9.42 1.58
C LEU A 100 -16.75 8.49 0.54
N VAL A 101 -17.95 8.15 0.64
CA VAL A 101 -18.43 7.24 -0.17
C VAL A 101 -18.34 7.45 -1.55
N SER A 102 -18.34 8.39 -1.85
CA SER A 102 -18.36 8.41 -3.14
C SER A 102 -17.55 7.54 -3.84
N VAL A 103 -17.45 6.97 -3.76
CA VAL A 103 -16.73 6.24 -4.23
C VAL A 103 -16.89 5.36 -5.04
N THR A 104 -17.22 5.49 -5.29
CA THR A 104 -17.23 4.82 -5.82
C THR A 104 -16.87 4.33 -6.38
N GLY A 105 -16.71 4.58 -6.40
CA GLY A 105 -16.37 4.11 -6.79
C GLY A 105 -15.87 3.37 -7.00
N THR A 106 -15.71 3.34 -6.89
CA THR A 106 -15.26 2.64 -7.02
C THR A 106 -15.44 1.76 -7.06
N ASN A 107 -15.95 1.87 -6.96
CA ASN A 107 -16.17 1.04 -6.95
C ASN A 107 -16.13 0.43 -7.45
N GLY A 108 -15.84 0.45 -7.48
CA GLY A 108 -15.71 -0.04 -7.81
C GLY A 108 -15.47 -0.16 -8.08
#